data_45e02e8760ba3c2040b364f5fa95f9d9
#
_entry.id   45e02e8760ba3c2040b364f5fa95f9d9
#
_cell.length_a   1.000
_cell.length_b   1.000
_cell.length_c   1.000
_cell.angle_alpha   90.00
_cell.angle_beta   90.00
_cell.angle_gamma   90.00
#
_symmetry.space_group_name_H-M   'P 1'
#
loop_
_entity.id
_entity.type
_entity.pdbx_description
1 polymer ?
#
loop_
_entity_poly.entity_id
_entity_poly.type
_entity_poly.pdbx_seq_one_letter_code
_entity_poly.pdbx_strand_id
1 'polypeptide(L)'
;MVAGGRIVGAARRVAAAGEWRTNAALGACVEPVEAPPLARTLAIAAARAIRADLVGVDLLPTRSGFVVLELNGAVDFRPVYAPDGDPHGDALLALLRVAAERRAAVAV
;
A
#
# COMPACT_ATOMS: atom_id res chain seq x y z
N MET A 1 0.67 -0.60 -0.60
CA MET A 1 0.58 0.68 -1.35
C MET A 1 -0.66 0.66 -2.21
N VAL A 2 -1.47 1.69 -2.13
CA VAL A 2 -2.70 1.87 -2.90
C VAL A 2 -2.52 3.04 -3.86
N ALA A 3 -2.84 2.85 -5.13
CA ALA A 3 -2.87 3.89 -6.14
C ALA A 3 -4.13 3.74 -7.00
N GLY A 4 -4.91 4.80 -7.14
CA GLY A 4 -6.13 4.81 -7.95
C GLY A 4 -7.14 3.71 -7.56
N GLY A 5 -7.25 3.40 -6.28
CA GLY A 5 -8.12 2.35 -5.76
C GLY A 5 -7.63 0.91 -5.98
N ARG A 6 -6.36 0.73 -6.33
CA ARG A 6 -5.73 -0.58 -6.60
C ARG A 6 -4.52 -0.80 -5.70
N ILE A 7 -4.26 -2.06 -5.35
CA ILE A 7 -3.00 -2.44 -4.72
C ILE A 7 -1.92 -2.55 -5.80
N VAL A 8 -0.88 -1.74 -5.68
CA VAL A 8 0.25 -1.73 -6.64
C VAL A 8 1.54 -2.29 -6.05
N GLY A 9 1.53 -2.65 -4.80
CA GLY A 9 2.65 -3.31 -4.16
C GLY A 9 2.39 -3.57 -2.68
N ALA A 10 3.04 -4.57 -2.14
CA ALA A 10 2.95 -4.93 -0.74
C ALA A 10 4.27 -5.54 -0.25
N ALA A 11 4.59 -5.29 1.00
CA ALA A 11 5.72 -5.90 1.68
C ALA A 11 5.39 -6.15 3.15
N ARG A 12 6.04 -7.12 3.73
CA ARG A 12 5.94 -7.43 5.15
C ARG A 12 7.21 -6.98 5.86
N ARG A 13 7.05 -6.30 6.97
CA ARG A 13 8.15 -5.99 7.87
C ARG A 13 8.21 -7.05 8.96
N VAL A 14 9.38 -7.63 9.16
CA VAL A 14 9.64 -8.64 10.19
C VAL A 14 10.66 -8.07 11.15
N ALA A 15 10.29 -7.96 12.43
CA ALA A 15 11.22 -7.48 13.45
C ALA A 15 12.42 -8.42 13.60
N ALA A 16 13.58 -7.85 13.99
CA ALA A 16 14.74 -8.65 14.36
C ALA A 16 14.43 -9.56 15.56
N ALA A 17 15.17 -10.64 15.68
CA ALA A 17 15.02 -11.56 16.83
C ALA A 17 15.15 -10.80 18.15
N GLY A 18 14.17 -10.98 19.06
CA GLY A 18 14.11 -10.29 20.35
C GLY A 18 13.62 -8.85 20.33
N GLU A 19 13.33 -8.28 19.14
CA GLU A 19 12.80 -6.94 18.97
C GLU A 19 11.33 -7.02 18.54
N TRP A 20 10.45 -6.29 19.20
CA TRP A 20 9.02 -6.26 18.85
C TRP A 20 8.68 -5.19 17.82
N ARG A 21 9.54 -4.18 17.67
CA ARG A 21 9.35 -3.08 16.73
C ARG A 21 9.83 -3.47 15.33
N THR A 22 9.08 -3.13 14.30
CA THR A 22 9.39 -3.45 12.91
C THR A 22 10.02 -2.28 12.14
N ASN A 23 10.77 -1.43 12.85
CA ASN A 23 11.51 -0.33 12.25
C ASN A 23 12.81 -0.85 11.62
N ALA A 24 13.11 -0.46 10.38
CA ALA A 24 14.34 -0.84 9.68
C ALA A 24 15.62 -0.44 10.44
N ALA A 25 15.60 0.71 11.13
CA ALA A 25 16.71 1.16 11.98
C ALA A 25 17.01 0.21 13.17
N LEU A 26 16.06 -0.66 13.54
CA LEU A 26 16.19 -1.66 14.61
C LEU A 26 16.47 -3.06 14.05
N GLY A 27 16.93 -3.19 12.80
CA GLY A 27 17.28 -4.45 12.16
C GLY A 27 16.10 -5.24 11.61
N ALA A 28 14.93 -4.63 11.45
CA ALA A 28 13.80 -5.28 10.79
C ALA A 28 14.12 -5.59 9.32
N CYS A 29 13.71 -6.76 8.87
CA CYS A 29 13.76 -7.14 7.46
C CYS A 29 12.46 -6.75 6.76
N VAL A 30 12.57 -6.37 5.49
CA VAL A 30 11.44 -6.13 4.60
C VAL A 30 11.41 -7.23 3.55
N GLU A 31 10.30 -7.95 3.47
CA GLU A 31 10.10 -9.08 2.57
C GLU A 31 8.95 -8.79 1.61
N PRO A 32 9.07 -9.20 0.33
CA PRO A 32 7.94 -9.13 -0.58
C PRO A 32 6.82 -10.05 -0.10
N VAL A 33 5.58 -9.64 -0.29
CA VAL A 33 4.42 -10.45 0.04
C VAL A 33 3.28 -10.15 -0.93
N GLU A 34 2.53 -11.18 -1.27
CA GLU A 34 1.22 -10.98 -1.86
C GLU A 34 0.23 -10.66 -0.73
N ALA A 35 -0.37 -9.48 -0.80
CA ALA A 35 -1.29 -9.04 0.24
C ALA A 35 -2.53 -9.96 0.31
N PRO A 36 -2.85 -10.54 1.47
CA PRO A 36 -4.06 -11.34 1.62
C PRO A 36 -5.33 -10.56 1.26
N PRO A 37 -6.41 -11.21 0.82
CA PRO A 37 -7.64 -10.53 0.43
C PRO A 37 -8.20 -9.55 1.47
N LEU A 38 -8.19 -9.91 2.75
CA LEU A 38 -8.63 -9.02 3.83
C LEU A 38 -7.75 -7.77 3.95
N ALA A 39 -6.43 -7.91 3.83
CA ALA A 39 -5.50 -6.78 3.86
C ALA A 39 -5.73 -5.85 2.66
N ARG A 40 -5.94 -6.40 1.49
CA ARG A 40 -6.24 -5.63 0.26
C ARG A 40 -7.53 -4.84 0.40
N THR A 41 -8.59 -5.48 0.83
CA THR A 41 -9.90 -4.84 1.05
C THR A 41 -9.80 -3.69 2.05
N LEU A 42 -9.13 -3.94 3.18
CA LEU A 42 -8.97 -2.93 4.23
C LEU A 42 -8.11 -1.74 3.77
N ALA A 43 -7.02 -2.01 3.07
CA ALA A 43 -6.14 -0.95 2.55
C ALA A 43 -6.87 -0.06 1.53
N ILE A 44 -7.64 -0.65 0.62
CA ILE A 44 -8.45 0.11 -0.35
C ILE A 44 -9.54 0.92 0.36
N ALA A 45 -10.21 0.35 1.33
CA ALA A 45 -11.23 1.05 2.12
C ALA A 45 -10.63 2.23 2.90
N ALA A 46 -9.45 2.06 3.49
CA ALA A 46 -8.73 3.12 4.21
C ALA A 46 -8.35 4.28 3.27
N ALA A 47 -7.82 3.97 2.08
CA ALA A 47 -7.50 4.97 1.07
C ALA A 47 -8.74 5.77 0.63
N ARG A 48 -9.86 5.08 0.41
CA ARG A 48 -11.14 5.72 0.08
C ARG A 48 -11.65 6.63 1.19
N ALA A 49 -11.54 6.21 2.44
CA ALA A 49 -12.02 6.97 3.60
C ALA A 49 -11.38 8.36 3.69
N ILE A 50 -10.11 8.48 3.30
CA ILE A 50 -9.40 9.77 3.26
C ILE A 50 -9.34 10.38 1.86
N ARG A 51 -10.02 9.79 0.87
CA ARG A 51 -10.02 10.23 -0.54
C ARG A 51 -8.62 10.32 -1.14
N ALA A 52 -7.72 9.44 -0.76
CA ALA A 52 -6.36 9.40 -1.29
C ALA A 52 -6.30 8.60 -2.59
N ASP A 53 -5.73 9.20 -3.61
CA ASP A 53 -5.44 8.50 -4.87
C ASP A 53 -4.11 7.73 -4.81
N LEU A 54 -3.20 8.14 -3.94
CA LEU A 54 -1.92 7.48 -3.71
C LEU A 54 -1.60 7.52 -2.21
N VAL A 55 -1.43 6.36 -1.60
CA VAL A 55 -1.15 6.27 -0.15
C VAL A 55 -0.48 4.94 0.20
N GLY A 56 0.47 4.99 1.13
CA GLY A 56 0.94 3.85 1.87
C GLY A 56 -0.02 3.53 3.03
N VAL A 57 -0.38 2.27 3.19
CA VAL A 57 -1.24 1.81 4.28
C VAL A 57 -0.48 0.79 5.10
N ASP A 58 -0.17 1.14 6.33
CA ASP A 58 0.48 0.24 7.27
C ASP A 58 -0.57 -0.56 8.03
N LEU A 59 -0.49 -1.88 7.90
CA LEU A 59 -1.42 -2.83 8.50
C LEU A 59 -0.71 -3.70 9.54
N LEU A 60 -1.36 -3.91 10.65
CA LEU A 60 -0.95 -4.88 11.66
C LEU A 60 -1.84 -6.12 11.57
N PRO A 61 -1.26 -7.33 11.37
CA PRO A 61 -2.04 -8.55 11.47
C PRO A 61 -2.47 -8.81 12.91
N THR A 62 -3.70 -9.28 13.08
CA THR A 62 -4.30 -9.64 14.36
C THR A 62 -4.88 -11.05 14.27
N ARG A 63 -5.34 -11.61 15.38
CA ARG A 63 -5.99 -12.94 15.40
C ARG A 63 -7.27 -12.99 14.53
N SER A 64 -7.94 -11.86 14.35
CA SER A 64 -9.21 -11.76 13.61
C SER A 64 -9.10 -11.06 12.26
N GLY A 65 -7.87 -10.75 11.80
CA GLY A 65 -7.66 -10.06 10.51
C GLY A 65 -6.54 -9.03 10.59
N PHE A 66 -6.85 -7.79 10.22
CA PHE A 66 -5.88 -6.69 10.19
C PHE A 66 -6.48 -5.43 10.80
N VAL A 67 -5.62 -4.57 11.33
CA VAL A 67 -5.95 -3.19 11.70
C VAL A 67 -5.06 -2.21 10.96
N VAL A 68 -5.60 -1.04 10.62
CA VAL A 68 -4.83 0.06 10.04
C VAL A 68 -4.09 0.77 11.17
N LEU A 69 -2.77 0.84 11.06
CA LEU A 69 -1.94 1.59 11.99
C LEU A 69 -1.72 3.03 11.52
N GLU A 70 -1.40 3.19 10.23
CA GLU A 70 -1.00 4.47 9.68
C GLU A 70 -1.34 4.56 8.20
N LEU A 71 -1.66 5.77 7.77
CA LEU A 71 -1.78 6.16 6.37
C LEU A 71 -0.70 7.18 6.07
N ASN A 72 0.15 6.88 5.07
CA ASN A 72 1.31 7.69 4.74
C ASN A 72 1.23 8.21 3.31
N GLY A 73 1.18 9.53 3.16
CA GLY A 73 1.17 10.19 1.86
C GLY A 73 2.56 10.29 1.19
N ALA A 74 3.63 10.13 1.96
CA ALA A 74 5.01 10.10 1.44
C ALA A 74 5.38 8.67 1.01
N VAL A 75 4.86 8.26 -0.14
CA VAL A 75 5.04 6.90 -0.66
C VAL A 75 6.40 6.76 -1.34
N ASP A 76 7.13 5.69 -1.04
CA ASP A 76 8.30 5.26 -1.78
C ASP A 76 7.98 4.08 -2.71
N PHE A 77 8.79 3.88 -3.75
CA PHE A 77 8.59 2.83 -4.76
C PHE A 77 9.77 1.86 -4.74
N ARG A 78 9.87 1.08 -3.67
CA ARG A 78 10.95 0.11 -3.51
C ARG A 78 10.68 -1.17 -4.31
N PRO A 79 11.70 -1.77 -4.94
CA PRO A 79 11.53 -3.03 -5.69
C PRO A 79 10.91 -4.16 -4.88
N VAL A 80 11.12 -4.18 -3.56
CA VAL A 80 10.57 -5.20 -2.67
C VAL A 80 9.03 -5.23 -2.63
N TYR A 81 8.37 -4.15 -3.01
CA TYR A 81 6.91 -4.09 -3.03
C TYR A 81 6.28 -4.86 -4.20
N ALA A 82 7.02 -5.06 -5.28
CA ALA A 82 6.62 -5.87 -6.42
C ALA A 82 7.89 -6.37 -7.14
N PRO A 83 8.54 -7.45 -6.67
CA PRO A 83 9.84 -7.90 -7.18
C PRO A 83 9.85 -8.23 -8.67
N ASP A 84 8.73 -8.75 -9.18
CA ASP A 84 8.56 -9.13 -10.58
C ASP A 84 7.74 -8.10 -11.37
N GLY A 85 7.55 -6.90 -10.83
CA GLY A 85 6.71 -5.86 -11.40
C GLY A 85 7.37 -4.49 -11.41
N ASP A 86 6.57 -3.49 -11.74
CA ASP A 86 6.97 -2.08 -11.73
C ASP A 86 5.94 -1.27 -10.90
N PRO A 87 6.10 -1.23 -9.57
CA PRO A 87 5.14 -0.54 -8.71
C PRO A 87 5.04 0.96 -9.01
N HIS A 88 6.11 1.58 -9.48
CA HIS A 88 6.08 2.98 -9.90
C HIS A 88 5.26 3.18 -11.17
N GLY A 89 5.51 2.38 -12.21
CA GLY A 89 4.75 2.42 -13.46
C GLY A 89 3.28 2.05 -13.25
N ASP A 90 3.01 1.05 -12.46
CA ASP A 90 1.64 0.61 -12.12
C ASP A 90 0.88 1.70 -11.36
N ALA A 91 1.52 2.40 -10.42
CA ALA A 91 0.94 3.52 -9.72
C ALA A 91 0.64 4.68 -10.68
N LEU A 92 1.59 5.02 -11.54
CA LEU A 92 1.41 6.08 -12.55
C LEU A 92 0.23 5.80 -13.47
N LEU A 93 0.13 4.58 -14.01
CA LEU A 93 -0.99 4.16 -14.86
C LEU A 93 -2.33 4.22 -14.11
N ALA A 94 -2.38 3.80 -12.86
CA ALA A 94 -3.59 3.87 -12.04
C ALA A 94 -4.03 5.31 -11.81
N LEU A 95 -3.10 6.22 -11.52
CA LEU A 95 -3.38 7.65 -11.32
C LEU A 95 -3.82 8.34 -12.60
N LEU A 96 -3.20 8.02 -13.74
CA LEU A 96 -3.60 8.55 -15.05
C LEU A 96 -5.02 8.12 -15.41
N ARG A 97 -5.40 6.89 -15.09
CA ARG A 97 -6.78 6.39 -15.29
C ARG A 97 -7.78 7.20 -14.47
N VAL A 98 -7.52 7.40 -13.19
CA VAL A 98 -8.38 8.22 -12.30
C VAL A 98 -8.50 9.64 -12.82
N ALA A 99 -7.40 10.26 -13.25
CA ALA A 99 -7.42 11.60 -13.82
C ALA A 99 -8.26 11.68 -15.11
N ALA A 100 -8.16 10.69 -15.99
CA ALA A 100 -8.94 10.61 -17.20
C ALA A 100 -10.45 10.45 -16.91
N GLU A 101 -10.80 9.59 -15.95
CA GLU A 101 -12.19 9.39 -15.52
C GLU A 101 -12.80 10.68 -14.94
N ARG A 102 -12.06 11.37 -14.08
CA ARG A 102 -12.50 12.66 -13.51
C ARG A 102 -12.68 13.72 -14.57
N ARG A 103 -11.77 13.80 -15.55
CA ARG A 103 -11.88 14.72 -16.68
C ARG A 103 -13.11 14.42 -17.52
N ALA A 104 -13.38 13.17 -17.82
CA ALA A 104 -14.57 12.75 -18.58
C ALA A 104 -15.86 13.09 -17.83
N ALA A 105 -15.90 12.91 -16.49
CA ALA A 105 -17.05 13.25 -15.68
C ALA A 105 -17.37 14.77 -15.67
N VAL A 106 -16.35 15.62 -15.74
CA VAL A 106 -16.52 17.09 -15.77
C VAL A 106 -16.93 17.59 -17.16
N ALA A 107 -16.58 16.87 -18.23
CA ALA A 107 -16.87 17.25 -19.62
C ALA A 107 -18.33 16.98 -20.05
N VAL A 108 -19.13 16.38 -19.20
CA VAL A 108 -20.56 16.06 -19.48
C VAL A 108 -21.47 17.25 -19.21
#